data_5e08fbc00c607a268b3f2fcd2ed4e115
#
_entry.id   5e08fbc00c607a268b3f2fcd2ed4e115
#
_cell.length_a   1.000
_cell.length_b   1.000
_cell.length_c   1.000
_cell.angle_alpha   90.00
_cell.angle_beta   90.00
_cell.angle_gamma   90.00
#
_symmetry.space_group_name_H-M   'P 1'
#
loop_
_entity.id
_entity.type
_entity.pdbx_description
1 polymer ?
#
loop_
_entity_poly.entity_id
_entity_poly.type
_entity_poly.pdbx_seq_one_letter_code
_entity_poly.pdbx_strand_id
1 'polypeptide(L)'
;MNLNKLEQNIISKKTFLCLGLDTDIDKIPKHLLSYDDPVFEFNKSLVDKLSKKIAAVKINTAFYEARGTDGWNSIGKTIKHIKEYHPDLFTIADAKRADIGNTSKMYARAFFEKMQFDSITLSPYMGYDSVTEFLNYENKYAILLALTSN
;
A
#
# COMPACT_ATOMS: atom_id res chain seq x y z
N MET A 1 2.17 -10.80 -4.47
CA MET A 1 1.50 -11.30 -5.73
C MET A 1 2.49 -11.18 -6.86
N ASN A 2 2.57 -12.15 -7.80
CA ASN A 2 3.41 -11.99 -8.99
C ASN A 2 2.67 -11.24 -10.12
N LEU A 3 3.43 -10.70 -11.09
CA LEU A 3 2.86 -9.87 -12.19
C LEU A 3 1.91 -10.65 -13.09
N ASN A 4 2.18 -11.93 -13.36
CA ASN A 4 1.27 -12.75 -14.17
C ASN A 4 -0.11 -12.87 -13.52
N LYS A 5 -0.17 -13.01 -12.20
CA LYS A 5 -1.44 -13.04 -11.46
C LYS A 5 -2.14 -11.68 -11.48
N LEU A 6 -1.39 -10.59 -11.38
CA LEU A 6 -1.96 -9.24 -11.51
C LEU A 6 -2.56 -9.03 -12.91
N GLU A 7 -1.85 -9.42 -13.98
CA GLU A 7 -2.34 -9.34 -15.35
C GLU A 7 -3.62 -10.16 -15.56
N GLN A 8 -3.64 -11.42 -15.08
CA GLN A 8 -4.82 -12.26 -15.12
C GLN A 8 -6.02 -11.64 -14.39
N ASN A 9 -5.79 -10.98 -13.26
CA ASN A 9 -6.85 -10.28 -12.52
C ASN A 9 -7.38 -9.07 -13.30
N ILE A 10 -6.50 -8.29 -13.92
CA ILE A 10 -6.88 -7.16 -14.77
C ILE A 10 -7.77 -7.65 -15.91
N ILE A 11 -7.37 -8.71 -16.60
CA ILE A 11 -8.11 -9.29 -17.72
C ILE A 11 -9.46 -9.85 -17.24
N SER A 12 -9.48 -10.65 -16.18
CA SER A 12 -10.70 -11.31 -15.70
C SER A 12 -11.73 -10.32 -15.14
N LYS A 13 -11.27 -9.30 -14.42
CA LYS A 13 -12.12 -8.24 -13.86
C LYS A 13 -12.45 -7.15 -14.90
N LYS A 14 -11.78 -7.17 -16.06
CA LYS A 14 -11.89 -6.14 -17.11
C LYS A 14 -11.66 -4.72 -16.57
N THR A 15 -10.69 -4.57 -15.67
CA THR A 15 -10.36 -3.30 -15.00
C THR A 15 -8.90 -3.24 -14.60
N PHE A 16 -8.29 -2.07 -14.72
CA PHE A 16 -6.97 -1.72 -14.19
C PHE A 16 -7.06 -0.62 -13.12
N LEU A 17 -8.26 -0.34 -12.62
CA LEU A 17 -8.44 0.68 -11.59
C LEU A 17 -7.67 0.34 -10.32
N CYS A 18 -7.00 1.35 -9.78
CA CYS A 18 -6.32 1.32 -8.50
C CYS A 18 -7.06 2.24 -7.52
N LEU A 19 -7.58 1.67 -6.44
CA LEU A 19 -8.23 2.43 -5.38
C LEU A 19 -7.19 3.12 -4.49
N GLY A 20 -7.24 4.47 -4.41
CA GLY A 20 -6.48 5.22 -3.41
C GLY A 20 -7.17 5.21 -2.05
N LEU A 21 -6.43 4.83 -1.01
CA LEU A 21 -6.86 4.91 0.39
C LEU A 21 -6.02 5.97 1.12
N ASP A 22 -6.08 7.19 0.62
CA ASP A 22 -5.46 8.38 1.23
C ASP A 22 -6.43 8.94 2.30
N THR A 23 -6.74 8.10 3.30
CA THR A 23 -7.85 8.30 4.23
C THR A 23 -7.53 9.35 5.27
N ASP A 24 -8.21 10.48 5.16
CA ASP A 24 -8.16 11.59 6.12
C ASP A 24 -9.30 11.42 7.13
N ILE A 25 -8.96 11.30 8.42
CA ILE A 25 -9.95 11.07 9.49
C ILE A 25 -10.98 12.19 9.58
N ASP A 26 -10.62 13.41 9.20
CA ASP A 26 -11.51 14.56 9.25
C ASP A 26 -12.56 14.56 8.12
N LYS A 27 -12.37 13.68 7.12
CA LYS A 27 -13.23 13.59 5.92
C LYS A 27 -14.06 12.32 5.84
N ILE A 28 -13.85 11.35 6.72
CA ILE A 28 -14.66 10.14 6.73
C ILE A 28 -16.09 10.39 7.25
N PRO A 29 -17.07 9.53 6.92
CA PRO A 29 -18.44 9.67 7.41
C PRO A 29 -18.52 9.66 8.94
N LYS A 30 -19.23 10.62 9.52
CA LYS A 30 -19.31 10.82 10.97
C LYS A 30 -19.76 9.59 11.77
N HIS A 31 -20.63 8.75 11.20
CA HIS A 31 -21.10 7.53 11.86
C HIS A 31 -19.98 6.49 12.08
N LEU A 32 -18.87 6.59 11.35
CA LEU A 32 -17.71 5.71 11.55
C LEU A 32 -16.82 6.16 12.72
N LEU A 33 -16.94 7.41 13.18
CA LEU A 33 -16.11 7.93 14.27
C LEU A 33 -16.39 7.26 15.62
N SER A 34 -17.48 6.51 15.75
CA SER A 34 -17.81 5.74 16.95
C SER A 34 -17.08 4.38 17.06
N TYR A 35 -16.38 3.95 16.00
CA TYR A 35 -15.58 2.71 16.03
C TYR A 35 -14.20 2.96 16.66
N ASP A 36 -13.62 1.91 17.21
CA ASP A 36 -12.25 1.97 17.80
C ASP A 36 -11.18 2.38 16.78
N ASP A 37 -11.35 2.02 15.52
CA ASP A 37 -10.46 2.39 14.41
C ASP A 37 -11.29 2.84 13.20
N PRO A 38 -11.75 4.10 13.20
CA PRO A 38 -12.62 4.61 12.14
C PRO A 38 -12.01 4.57 10.75
N VAL A 39 -10.69 4.77 10.66
CA VAL A 39 -9.95 4.75 9.38
C VAL A 39 -9.89 3.34 8.82
N PHE A 40 -9.64 2.34 9.66
CA PHE A 40 -9.69 0.95 9.22
C PHE A 40 -11.11 0.56 8.75
N GLU A 41 -12.16 0.91 9.49
CA GLU A 41 -13.54 0.58 9.12
C GLU A 41 -13.96 1.24 7.80
N PHE A 42 -13.51 2.47 7.55
CA PHE A 42 -13.72 3.14 6.28
C PHE A 42 -13.00 2.41 5.13
N ASN A 43 -11.71 2.13 5.29
CA ASN A 43 -10.91 1.42 4.30
C ASN A 43 -11.50 0.04 3.97
N LYS A 44 -11.83 -0.73 5.00
CA LYS A 44 -12.46 -2.04 4.89
C LYS A 44 -13.76 -1.97 4.09
N SER A 45 -14.65 -1.03 4.44
CA SER A 45 -15.92 -0.85 3.75
C SER A 45 -15.75 -0.54 2.26
N LEU A 46 -14.76 0.28 1.89
CA LEU A 46 -14.46 0.60 0.50
C LEU A 46 -13.92 -0.62 -0.24
N VAL A 47 -12.94 -1.31 0.35
CA VAL A 47 -12.32 -2.49 -0.27
C VAL A 47 -13.36 -3.59 -0.49
N ASP A 48 -14.18 -3.92 0.53
CA ASP A 48 -15.19 -4.96 0.43
C ASP A 48 -16.21 -4.67 -0.69
N LYS A 49 -16.63 -3.42 -0.83
CA LYS A 49 -17.61 -3.01 -1.85
C LYS A 49 -17.02 -2.95 -3.26
N LEU A 50 -15.73 -2.63 -3.39
CA LEU A 50 -15.11 -2.35 -4.67
C LEU A 50 -14.18 -3.46 -5.16
N SER A 51 -13.88 -4.48 -4.36
CA SER A 51 -12.90 -5.53 -4.66
C SER A 51 -13.05 -6.19 -6.02
N LYS A 52 -14.29 -6.35 -6.50
CA LYS A 52 -14.60 -6.92 -7.82
C LYS A 52 -14.42 -5.92 -8.98
N LYS A 53 -14.25 -4.63 -8.69
CA LYS A 53 -14.17 -3.54 -9.67
C LYS A 53 -12.79 -2.89 -9.77
N ILE A 54 -11.85 -3.33 -8.94
CA ILE A 54 -10.49 -2.79 -8.86
C ILE A 54 -9.46 -3.90 -8.99
N ALA A 55 -8.29 -3.58 -9.53
CA ALA A 55 -7.15 -4.49 -9.65
C ALA A 55 -6.15 -4.30 -8.49
N ALA A 56 -6.07 -3.09 -7.95
CA ALA A 56 -5.08 -2.71 -6.95
C ALA A 56 -5.64 -1.75 -5.90
N VAL A 57 -4.93 -1.67 -4.78
CA VAL A 57 -5.13 -0.69 -3.72
C VAL A 57 -3.82 0.03 -3.44
N LYS A 58 -3.83 1.35 -3.41
CA LYS A 58 -2.68 2.19 -3.06
C LYS A 58 -2.95 2.92 -1.73
N ILE A 59 -2.04 2.78 -0.77
CA ILE A 59 -2.09 3.47 0.51
C ILE A 59 -0.98 4.51 0.56
N ASN A 60 -1.33 5.79 0.56
CA ASN A 60 -0.38 6.85 0.83
C ASN A 60 -0.09 6.90 2.33
N THR A 61 1.12 6.48 2.69
CA THR A 61 1.48 6.30 4.11
C THR A 61 1.48 7.60 4.90
N ALA A 62 1.68 8.76 4.26
CA ALA A 62 1.70 10.06 4.93
C ALA A 62 0.42 10.36 5.74
N PHE A 63 -0.77 9.96 5.22
CA PHE A 63 -2.05 10.15 5.91
C PHE A 63 -2.15 9.33 7.20
N TYR A 64 -1.41 8.23 7.27
CA TYR A 64 -1.38 7.33 8.41
C TYR A 64 -0.22 7.67 9.35
N GLU A 65 0.96 7.95 8.82
CA GLU A 65 2.13 8.38 9.60
C GLU A 65 1.83 9.62 10.44
N ALA A 66 1.08 10.57 9.89
CA ALA A 66 0.61 11.76 10.59
C ALA A 66 -0.24 11.46 11.85
N ARG A 67 -0.80 10.23 11.96
CA ARG A 67 -1.58 9.77 13.12
C ARG A 67 -0.75 8.94 14.11
N GLY A 68 0.56 8.85 13.92
CA GLY A 68 1.45 8.08 14.78
C GLY A 68 1.09 6.59 14.84
N THR A 69 1.11 6.01 16.01
CA THR A 69 0.88 4.56 16.24
C THR A 69 -0.49 4.10 15.71
N ASP A 70 -1.53 4.90 15.88
CA ASP A 70 -2.89 4.55 15.44
C ASP A 70 -2.94 4.43 13.90
N GLY A 71 -2.25 5.31 13.19
CA GLY A 71 -2.17 5.24 11.74
C GLY A 71 -1.45 3.97 11.27
N TRP A 72 -0.33 3.61 11.88
CA TRP A 72 0.38 2.37 11.58
C TRP A 72 -0.47 1.13 11.87
N ASN A 73 -1.23 1.14 12.97
CA ASN A 73 -2.19 0.08 13.29
C ASN A 73 -3.28 -0.03 12.21
N SER A 74 -3.83 1.11 11.77
CA SER A 74 -4.85 1.15 10.72
C SER A 74 -4.33 0.58 9.39
N ILE A 75 -3.08 0.90 8.97
CA ILE A 75 -2.45 0.29 7.79
C ILE A 75 -2.33 -1.23 7.96
N GLY A 76 -1.78 -1.67 9.10
CA GLY A 76 -1.58 -3.10 9.38
C GLY A 76 -2.88 -3.90 9.30
N LYS A 77 -3.95 -3.39 9.94
CA LYS A 77 -5.29 -4.01 9.88
C LYS A 77 -5.84 -4.02 8.44
N THR A 78 -5.69 -2.90 7.70
CA THR A 78 -6.18 -2.79 6.33
C THR A 78 -5.49 -3.80 5.41
N ILE A 79 -4.16 -3.90 5.45
CA ILE A 79 -3.44 -4.85 4.61
C ILE A 79 -3.74 -6.29 5.00
N LYS A 80 -3.81 -6.60 6.30
CA LYS A 80 -4.20 -7.92 6.78
C LYS A 80 -5.59 -8.31 6.24
N HIS A 81 -6.57 -7.42 6.33
CA HIS A 81 -7.92 -7.63 5.78
C HIS A 81 -7.88 -7.91 4.28
N ILE A 82 -7.13 -7.10 3.50
CA ILE A 82 -6.99 -7.31 2.06
C ILE A 82 -6.38 -8.68 1.76
N LYS A 83 -5.31 -9.07 2.44
CA LYS A 83 -4.63 -10.36 2.20
C LYS A 83 -5.50 -11.55 2.56
N GLU A 84 -6.34 -11.43 3.57
CA GLU A 84 -7.22 -12.50 4.04
C GLU A 84 -8.48 -12.65 3.17
N TYR A 85 -9.15 -11.55 2.84
CA TYR A 85 -10.47 -11.59 2.19
C TYR A 85 -10.45 -11.22 0.70
N HIS A 86 -9.40 -10.54 0.23
CA HIS A 86 -9.26 -10.07 -1.15
C HIS A 86 -7.83 -10.30 -1.69
N PRO A 87 -7.32 -11.56 -1.62
CA PRO A 87 -5.91 -11.88 -1.94
C PRO A 87 -5.55 -11.68 -3.42
N ASP A 88 -6.53 -11.37 -4.24
CA ASP A 88 -6.39 -11.01 -5.65
C ASP A 88 -6.15 -9.51 -5.88
N LEU A 89 -6.21 -8.68 -4.85
CA LEU A 89 -5.87 -7.26 -4.96
C LEU A 89 -4.37 -7.04 -4.78
N PHE A 90 -3.77 -6.33 -5.75
CA PHE A 90 -2.39 -5.89 -5.66
C PHE A 90 -2.27 -4.69 -4.71
N THR A 91 -1.31 -4.71 -3.78
CA THR A 91 -1.19 -3.68 -2.76
C THR A 91 0.05 -2.83 -2.96
N ILE A 92 -0.11 -1.51 -2.93
CA ILE A 92 0.94 -0.51 -3.17
C ILE A 92 1.10 0.34 -1.91
N ALA A 93 2.28 0.32 -1.30
CA ALA A 93 2.68 1.29 -0.30
C ALA A 93 3.21 2.54 -1.00
N ASP A 94 2.44 3.61 -1.04
CA ASP A 94 2.90 4.89 -1.57
C ASP A 94 3.63 5.66 -0.46
N ALA A 95 4.87 5.21 -0.19
CA ALA A 95 5.68 5.62 0.95
C ALA A 95 6.89 6.50 0.54
N LYS A 96 7.25 6.50 -0.75
CA LYS A 96 8.34 7.31 -1.32
C LYS A 96 9.63 7.22 -0.50
N ARG A 97 10.00 5.99 -0.10
CA ARG A 97 11.21 5.76 0.71
C ARG A 97 12.47 5.94 -0.12
N ALA A 98 13.50 6.44 0.55
CA ALA A 98 14.86 6.52 0.06
C ALA A 98 15.81 6.63 1.25
N ASP A 99 16.88 5.84 1.25
CA ASP A 99 17.95 5.95 2.24
C ASP A 99 19.15 5.13 1.76
N ILE A 100 20.29 5.21 2.43
CA ILE A 100 21.46 4.38 2.15
C ILE A 100 21.18 2.90 2.51
N GLY A 101 21.91 1.98 1.88
CA GLY A 101 21.64 0.54 1.85
C GLY A 101 21.11 -0.10 3.14
N ASN A 102 21.79 0.09 4.28
CA ASN A 102 21.35 -0.55 5.53
C ASN A 102 19.98 -0.05 6.02
N THR A 103 19.71 1.24 5.92
CA THR A 103 18.40 1.81 6.28
C THR A 103 17.32 1.39 5.28
N SER A 104 17.64 1.40 3.98
CA SER A 104 16.74 0.90 2.93
C SER A 104 16.33 -0.55 3.16
N LYS A 105 17.27 -1.41 3.63
CA LYS A 105 16.96 -2.77 4.05
C LYS A 105 15.92 -2.83 5.18
N MET A 106 15.99 -1.94 6.16
CA MET A 106 14.98 -1.89 7.24
C MET A 106 13.61 -1.45 6.71
N TYR A 107 13.56 -0.49 5.79
CA TYR A 107 12.32 -0.12 5.12
C TYR A 107 11.74 -1.28 4.29
N ALA A 108 12.56 -1.95 3.48
CA ALA A 108 12.11 -3.11 2.70
C ALA A 108 11.52 -4.20 3.61
N ARG A 109 12.19 -4.50 4.72
CA ARG A 109 11.71 -5.43 5.74
C ARG A 109 10.38 -5.01 6.34
N ALA A 110 10.22 -3.72 6.69
CA ALA A 110 8.98 -3.21 7.28
C ALA A 110 7.79 -3.37 6.33
N PHE A 111 7.95 -2.95 5.06
CA PHE A 111 6.85 -2.96 4.10
C PHE A 111 6.60 -4.34 3.49
N PHE A 112 7.63 -5.13 3.20
CA PHE A 112 7.47 -6.41 2.50
C PHE A 112 7.29 -7.60 3.43
N GLU A 113 8.01 -7.66 4.57
CA GLU A 113 7.89 -8.78 5.50
C GLU A 113 6.81 -8.54 6.56
N LYS A 114 6.81 -7.37 7.21
CA LYS A 114 5.92 -7.11 8.34
C LYS A 114 4.52 -6.72 7.89
N MET A 115 4.39 -5.75 7.00
CA MET A 115 3.10 -5.29 6.47
C MET A 115 2.63 -6.07 5.23
N GLN A 116 3.50 -6.83 4.57
CA GLN A 116 3.18 -7.70 3.44
C GLN A 116 2.62 -7.00 2.19
N PHE A 117 2.97 -5.74 1.95
CA PHE A 117 2.67 -5.09 0.68
C PHE A 117 3.29 -5.84 -0.50
N ASP A 118 2.68 -5.73 -1.68
CA ASP A 118 3.23 -6.28 -2.92
C ASP A 118 4.24 -5.34 -3.56
N SER A 119 4.08 -4.03 -3.38
CA SER A 119 4.98 -3.02 -3.94
C SER A 119 5.10 -1.79 -3.03
N ILE A 120 6.14 -1.00 -3.30
CA ILE A 120 6.42 0.26 -2.61
C ILE A 120 6.94 1.30 -3.60
N THR A 121 6.54 2.57 -3.43
CA THR A 121 7.15 3.68 -4.17
C THR A 121 8.47 4.11 -3.54
N LEU A 122 9.48 4.32 -4.37
CA LEU A 122 10.84 4.69 -3.98
C LEU A 122 11.29 5.96 -4.71
N SER A 123 12.06 6.80 -4.00
CA SER A 123 12.81 7.88 -4.61
C SER A 123 14.24 7.42 -4.91
N PRO A 124 14.68 7.34 -6.17
CA PRO A 124 16.01 6.87 -6.52
C PRO A 124 17.10 7.94 -6.37
N TYR A 125 16.79 9.13 -5.87
CA TYR A 125 17.67 10.27 -5.81
C TYR A 125 19.01 10.00 -5.08
N MET A 126 18.98 9.16 -4.03
CA MET A 126 20.16 8.84 -3.22
C MET A 126 21.09 7.80 -3.86
N GLY A 127 20.76 7.28 -5.05
CA GLY A 127 21.60 6.34 -5.78
C GLY A 127 21.10 4.91 -5.80
N TYR A 128 21.91 4.03 -6.40
CA TYR A 128 21.55 2.64 -6.67
C TYR A 128 21.26 1.82 -5.40
N ASP A 129 22.04 2.01 -4.35
CA ASP A 129 21.89 1.31 -3.08
C ASP A 129 20.59 1.66 -2.33
N SER A 130 19.99 2.81 -2.61
CA SER A 130 18.68 3.17 -2.08
C SER A 130 17.53 2.31 -2.64
N VAL A 131 17.76 1.63 -3.76
CA VAL A 131 16.76 0.83 -4.48
C VAL A 131 17.04 -0.67 -4.36
N THR A 132 18.30 -1.09 -4.42
CA THR A 132 18.68 -2.51 -4.52
C THR A 132 18.17 -3.38 -3.39
N GLU A 133 18.12 -2.85 -2.16
CA GLU A 133 17.62 -3.62 -1.02
C GLU A 133 16.16 -4.05 -1.17
N PHE A 134 15.37 -3.29 -1.94
CA PHE A 134 13.98 -3.65 -2.24
C PHE A 134 13.87 -4.69 -3.38
N LEU A 135 14.86 -4.77 -4.26
CA LEU A 135 14.87 -5.71 -5.37
C LEU A 135 15.26 -7.13 -4.95
N ASN A 136 15.78 -7.32 -3.74
CA ASN A 136 16.16 -8.62 -3.20
C ASN A 136 14.95 -9.49 -2.77
N TYR A 137 13.73 -8.99 -2.90
CA TYR A 137 12.51 -9.70 -2.47
C TYR A 137 11.77 -10.29 -3.67
N GLU A 138 11.64 -11.60 -3.70
CA GLU A 138 10.90 -12.30 -4.74
C GLU A 138 9.40 -11.93 -4.70
N ASN A 139 8.80 -11.69 -5.87
CA ASN A 139 7.39 -11.29 -6.03
C ASN A 139 7.01 -9.99 -5.28
N LYS A 140 7.98 -9.12 -5.05
CA LYS A 140 7.80 -7.76 -4.55
C LYS A 140 8.35 -6.76 -5.58
N TYR A 141 7.79 -5.55 -5.60
CA TYR A 141 8.08 -4.61 -6.68
C TYR A 141 8.40 -3.22 -6.15
N ALA A 142 9.42 -2.62 -6.73
CA ALA A 142 9.78 -1.21 -6.54
C ALA A 142 9.14 -0.37 -7.64
N ILE A 143 8.41 0.68 -7.28
CA ILE A 143 7.85 1.68 -8.18
C ILE A 143 8.71 2.94 -8.03
N LEU A 144 9.56 3.21 -9.03
CA LEU A 144 10.50 4.33 -8.97
C LEU A 144 9.82 5.64 -9.39
N LEU A 145 10.05 6.70 -8.62
CA LEU A 145 9.71 8.05 -9.00
C LEU A 145 10.66 8.52 -10.10
N ALA A 146 10.13 8.84 -11.28
CA ALA A 146 10.91 9.36 -12.41
C ALA A 146 10.50 10.80 -12.72
N LEU A 147 9.23 11.02 -13.08
CA LEU A 147 8.64 12.35 -13.28
C LEU A 147 7.56 12.56 -12.22
N THR A 148 7.63 13.67 -11.52
CA THR A 148 6.66 14.03 -10.47
C THR A 148 5.74 15.15 -10.94
N SER A 149 4.63 15.38 -10.20
CA SER A 149 3.61 16.37 -10.58
C SER A 149 4.00 17.82 -10.32
N ASN A 150 5.07 18.06 -9.58
CA ASN A 150 5.63 19.39 -9.28
C ASN A 150 6.79 19.78 -10.19
#